data_9acd3418e1373258108ccea9c0a4fed6
#
_entry.id   9acd3418e1373258108ccea9c0a4fed6
#
_cell.length_a   1.000
_cell.length_b   1.000
_cell.length_c   1.000
_cell.angle_alpha   90.00
_cell.angle_beta   90.00
_cell.angle_gamma   90.00
#
_symmetry.space_group_name_H-M   'P 1'
#
loop_
_entity.id
_entity.type
_entity.pdbx_description
1 polymer ?
#
loop_
_entity_poly.entity_id
_entity_poly.type
_entity_poly.pdbx_seq_one_letter_code
_entity_poly.pdbx_strand_id
1 'polypeptide(L)'
;MGLLAAEWIIEGETKYDMFAWDMARFGTWASKEFTKLRVGDQYAHRFSIHFPNEERAAGRPVRTRPVYEMQKEMGAVMGLNYGWEHPLWFADKQGVVDTNGFTRQNWWGPVGEECKMLRTRAGIIDISNFAKYIVRGEKALQWLDAVFANNM
;
A
#
# COMPACT_ATOMS: atom_id res chain seq x y z
N MET A 1 -0.18 -20.36 -16.42
CA MET A 1 -0.30 -19.03 -17.06
C MET A 1 -0.80 -19.11 -18.51
N GLY A 2 -0.18 -19.90 -19.43
CA GLY A 2 -0.60 -19.94 -20.85
C GLY A 2 -2.08 -20.32 -21.07
N LEU A 3 -2.61 -21.31 -20.35
CA LEU A 3 -4.03 -21.68 -20.42
C LEU A 3 -4.96 -20.52 -20.02
N LEU A 4 -4.65 -19.85 -18.90
CA LEU A 4 -5.45 -18.71 -18.43
C LEU A 4 -5.37 -17.51 -19.37
N ALA A 5 -4.20 -17.27 -19.97
CA ALA A 5 -4.07 -16.22 -20.99
C ALA A 5 -4.88 -16.54 -22.26
N ALA A 6 -4.89 -17.80 -22.71
CA ALA A 6 -5.69 -18.21 -23.84
C ALA A 6 -7.20 -18.09 -23.54
N GLU A 7 -7.65 -18.54 -22.37
CA GLU A 7 -9.02 -18.38 -21.89
C GLU A 7 -9.42 -16.89 -21.87
N TRP A 8 -8.59 -16.03 -21.33
CA TRP A 8 -8.82 -14.59 -21.27
C TRP A 8 -8.95 -13.95 -22.66
N ILE A 9 -8.09 -14.35 -23.61
CA ILE A 9 -8.14 -13.83 -24.99
C ILE A 9 -9.41 -14.30 -25.72
N ILE A 10 -9.83 -15.54 -25.50
CA ILE A 10 -10.94 -16.16 -26.24
C ILE A 10 -12.29 -15.77 -25.62
N GLU A 11 -12.41 -15.85 -24.31
CA GLU A 11 -13.68 -15.68 -23.57
C GLU A 11 -13.89 -14.25 -23.05
N GLY A 12 -12.84 -13.42 -23.02
CA GLY A 12 -12.87 -12.08 -22.44
C GLY A 12 -12.74 -12.04 -20.91
N GLU A 13 -12.86 -13.18 -20.26
CA GLU A 13 -12.70 -13.35 -18.82
C GLU A 13 -12.05 -14.70 -18.50
N THR A 14 -11.62 -14.90 -17.30
CA THR A 14 -11.02 -16.15 -16.85
C THR A 14 -11.82 -16.79 -15.74
N LYS A 15 -11.75 -18.12 -15.63
CA LYS A 15 -12.36 -18.88 -14.55
C LYS A 15 -11.86 -18.50 -13.16
N TYR A 16 -10.63 -18.00 -13.07
CA TYR A 16 -10.00 -17.58 -11.82
C TYR A 16 -9.76 -16.07 -11.81
N ASP A 17 -9.76 -15.47 -10.63
CA ASP A 17 -9.42 -14.06 -10.48
C ASP A 17 -7.97 -13.80 -10.91
N MET A 18 -7.83 -13.05 -12.00
CA MET A 18 -6.55 -12.66 -12.57
C MET A 18 -6.19 -11.19 -12.31
N PHE A 19 -6.88 -10.51 -11.39
CA PHE A 19 -6.65 -9.08 -11.11
C PHE A 19 -5.19 -8.75 -10.84
N ALA A 20 -4.46 -9.61 -10.12
CA ALA A 20 -3.05 -9.40 -9.83
C ALA A 20 -2.15 -9.36 -11.09
N TRP A 21 -2.63 -9.88 -12.21
CA TRP A 21 -1.95 -9.95 -13.52
C TRP A 21 -2.55 -9.00 -14.55
N ASP A 22 -3.70 -8.41 -14.23
CA ASP A 22 -4.37 -7.48 -15.12
C ASP A 22 -3.67 -6.12 -15.11
N MET A 23 -3.41 -5.59 -16.29
CA MET A 23 -2.88 -4.24 -16.47
C MET A 23 -3.85 -3.18 -15.94
N ALA A 24 -5.15 -3.46 -15.92
CA ALA A 24 -6.18 -2.57 -15.39
C ALA A 24 -6.04 -2.29 -13.88
N ARG A 25 -5.28 -3.13 -13.14
CA ARG A 25 -4.94 -2.85 -11.73
C ARG A 25 -4.15 -1.56 -11.53
N PHE A 26 -3.45 -1.13 -12.57
CA PHE A 26 -2.74 0.14 -12.58
C PHE A 26 -3.67 1.24 -13.08
N GLY A 27 -3.84 2.28 -12.31
CA GLY A 27 -4.58 3.46 -12.74
C GLY A 27 -3.71 4.41 -13.58
N THR A 28 -4.28 5.54 -13.97
CA THR A 28 -3.59 6.59 -14.74
C THR A 28 -2.36 7.17 -14.03
N TRP A 29 -2.21 6.91 -12.73
CA TRP A 29 -1.05 7.29 -11.92
C TRP A 29 0.24 6.58 -12.35
N ALA A 30 0.14 5.39 -12.93
CA ALA A 30 1.28 4.63 -13.42
C ALA A 30 1.73 5.16 -14.79
N SER A 31 2.27 6.38 -14.81
CA SER A 31 2.77 7.01 -16.02
C SER A 31 3.92 6.24 -16.66
N LYS A 32 4.23 6.59 -17.90
CA LYS A 32 5.37 6.02 -18.62
C LYS A 32 6.70 6.28 -17.90
N GLU A 33 6.86 7.48 -17.34
CA GLU A 33 8.03 7.88 -16.56
C GLU A 33 8.15 7.06 -15.29
N PHE A 34 7.06 6.92 -14.53
CA PHE A 34 7.01 6.07 -13.36
C PHE A 34 7.40 4.63 -13.69
N THR A 35 6.79 4.06 -14.74
CA THR A 35 7.06 2.69 -15.18
C THR A 35 8.54 2.52 -15.57
N LYS A 36 9.10 3.48 -16.31
CA LYS A 36 10.52 3.46 -16.71
C LYS A 36 11.46 3.45 -15.50
N LEU A 37 11.20 4.30 -14.51
CA LEU A 37 12.02 4.38 -13.29
C LEU A 37 11.91 3.09 -12.47
N ARG A 38 10.69 2.58 -12.27
CA ARG A 38 10.45 1.33 -11.52
C ARG A 38 11.06 0.10 -12.19
N VAL A 39 10.91 -0.01 -13.52
CA VAL A 39 11.50 -1.11 -14.28
C VAL A 39 13.02 -1.03 -14.24
N GLY A 40 13.61 0.16 -14.40
CA GLY A 40 15.07 0.35 -14.30
C GLY A 40 15.61 -0.08 -12.95
N ASP A 41 14.97 0.37 -11.86
CA ASP A 41 15.33 -0.03 -10.51
C ASP A 41 15.17 -1.54 -10.29
N GLN A 42 14.05 -2.13 -10.76
CA GLN A 42 13.80 -3.57 -10.64
C GLN A 42 14.85 -4.40 -11.36
N TYR A 43 15.28 -4.00 -12.56
CA TYR A 43 16.32 -4.70 -13.30
C TYR A 43 17.71 -4.53 -12.66
N ALA A 44 18.03 -3.36 -12.14
CA ALA A 44 19.28 -3.11 -11.41
C ALA A 44 19.45 -4.03 -10.19
N HIS A 45 18.33 -4.40 -9.56
CA HIS A 45 18.30 -5.21 -8.35
C HIS A 45 17.73 -6.62 -8.55
N ARG A 46 17.62 -7.08 -9.80
CA ARG A 46 16.94 -8.33 -10.15
C ARG A 46 17.46 -9.56 -9.39
N PHE A 47 18.75 -9.61 -9.13
CA PHE A 47 19.40 -10.73 -8.44
C PHE A 47 19.78 -10.41 -6.99
N SER A 48 19.39 -9.25 -6.48
CA SER A 48 19.61 -8.89 -5.08
C SER A 48 18.65 -9.64 -4.18
N ILE A 49 19.11 -10.02 -3.01
CA ILE A 49 18.24 -10.48 -1.94
C ILE A 49 17.57 -9.24 -1.35
N HIS A 50 16.23 -9.23 -1.36
CA HIS A 50 15.45 -8.16 -0.75
C HIS A 50 15.34 -8.38 0.76
N PHE A 51 15.49 -7.29 1.50
CA PHE A 51 15.20 -7.32 2.92
C PHE A 51 13.68 -7.32 3.18
N PRO A 52 13.22 -7.90 4.30
CA PRO A 52 11.81 -7.82 4.67
C PRO A 52 11.34 -6.36 4.74
N ASN A 53 10.20 -6.08 4.13
CA ASN A 53 9.57 -4.75 4.07
C ASN A 53 10.44 -3.65 3.41
N GLU A 54 11.42 -4.03 2.61
CA GLU A 54 12.24 -3.08 1.88
C GLU A 54 11.40 -2.25 0.91
N GLU A 55 11.41 -0.94 1.08
CA GLU A 55 10.76 0.03 0.19
C GLU A 55 11.77 0.65 -0.76
N ARG A 56 11.43 0.73 -2.04
CA ARG A 56 12.28 1.31 -3.07
C ARG A 56 11.81 2.71 -3.44
N ALA A 57 12.77 3.64 -3.53
CA ALA A 57 12.49 5.05 -3.76
C ALA A 57 12.19 5.40 -5.23
N ALA A 58 12.55 4.54 -6.19
CA ALA A 58 12.43 4.85 -7.61
C ALA A 58 11.00 5.23 -8.02
N GLY A 59 10.82 6.38 -8.66
CA GLY A 59 9.53 6.88 -9.13
C GLY A 59 8.59 7.41 -8.04
N ARG A 60 9.08 7.63 -6.82
CA ARG A 60 8.28 8.16 -5.69
C ARG A 60 8.59 9.66 -5.44
N PRO A 61 7.62 10.43 -4.89
CA PRO A 61 6.22 10.07 -4.63
C PRO A 61 5.38 10.02 -5.92
N VAL A 62 4.30 9.20 -5.93
CA VAL A 62 3.39 9.09 -7.08
C VAL A 62 2.03 9.68 -6.76
N ARG A 63 1.38 9.18 -5.72
CA ARG A 63 0.08 9.66 -5.24
C ARG A 63 0.22 10.02 -3.78
N THR A 64 -0.08 11.28 -3.48
CA THR A 64 -0.02 11.82 -2.12
C THR A 64 -1.42 12.22 -1.64
N ARG A 65 -1.62 12.17 -0.34
CA ARG A 65 -2.85 12.60 0.32
C ARG A 65 -2.68 14.01 0.88
N PRO A 66 -3.77 14.73 1.21
CA PRO A 66 -3.68 16.09 1.75
C PRO A 66 -2.80 16.19 3.01
N VAL A 67 -2.72 15.14 3.80
CA VAL A 67 -1.95 15.09 5.06
C VAL A 67 -0.50 14.62 4.87
N TYR A 68 -0.06 14.34 3.64
CA TYR A 68 1.26 13.76 3.34
C TYR A 68 2.42 14.60 3.87
N GLU A 69 2.45 15.89 3.55
CA GLU A 69 3.54 16.77 3.99
C GLU A 69 3.54 16.93 5.52
N MET A 70 2.37 17.10 6.13
CA MET A 70 2.24 17.16 7.57
C MET A 70 2.78 15.90 8.26
N GLN A 71 2.46 14.72 7.71
CA GLN A 71 2.99 13.46 8.24
C GLN A 71 4.51 13.35 8.12
N LYS A 72 5.08 13.82 7.00
CA LYS A 72 6.55 13.90 6.85
C LYS A 72 7.19 14.86 7.85
N GLU A 73 6.57 16.00 8.10
CA GLU A 73 7.01 16.95 9.12
C GLU A 73 6.97 16.34 10.52
N MET A 74 6.04 15.43 10.78
CA MET A 74 5.95 14.68 12.03
C MET A 74 6.95 13.51 12.12
N GLY A 75 7.80 13.31 11.11
CA GLY A 75 8.79 12.23 11.07
C GLY A 75 8.33 10.94 10.44
N ALA A 76 7.23 10.95 9.67
CA ALA A 76 6.76 9.74 9.00
C ALA A 76 7.79 9.19 8.00
N VAL A 77 8.11 7.93 8.14
CA VAL A 77 8.81 7.12 7.13
C VAL A 77 7.75 6.49 6.22
N MET A 78 7.80 6.85 4.93
CA MET A 78 6.71 6.56 4.00
C MET A 78 6.96 5.28 3.22
N GLY A 79 5.92 4.50 3.02
CA GLY A 79 5.85 3.37 2.10
C GLY A 79 4.90 3.62 0.94
N LEU A 80 4.90 2.71 -0.04
CA LEU A 80 4.05 2.78 -1.22
C LEU A 80 3.05 1.62 -1.25
N ASN A 81 1.75 1.93 -1.30
CA ASN A 81 0.69 0.96 -1.43
C ASN A 81 -0.24 1.33 -2.59
N TYR A 82 -0.26 0.53 -3.67
CA TYR A 82 -1.03 0.79 -4.90
C TYR A 82 -0.85 2.21 -5.45
N GLY A 83 0.40 2.71 -5.43
CA GLY A 83 0.77 4.04 -5.86
C GLY A 83 0.53 5.14 -4.82
N TRP A 84 -0.12 4.86 -3.70
CA TRP A 84 -0.32 5.79 -2.60
C TRP A 84 0.84 5.78 -1.62
N GLU A 85 1.35 6.96 -1.31
CA GLU A 85 2.24 7.16 -0.18
C GLU A 85 1.45 7.03 1.13
N HIS A 86 1.97 6.27 2.08
CA HIS A 86 1.39 6.14 3.41
C HIS A 86 2.47 5.97 4.47
N PRO A 87 2.25 6.44 5.70
CA PRO A 87 3.23 6.26 6.77
C PRO A 87 3.32 4.79 7.16
N LEU A 88 4.53 4.27 7.24
CA LEU A 88 4.83 2.95 7.80
C LEU A 88 5.01 3.06 9.31
N TRP A 89 5.75 4.04 9.74
CA TRP A 89 6.03 4.35 11.14
C TRP A 89 6.50 5.80 11.28
N PHE A 90 6.58 6.31 12.50
CA PHE A 90 7.03 7.67 12.78
C PHE A 90 8.34 7.65 13.57
N ALA A 91 9.35 8.34 13.03
CA ALA A 91 10.63 8.55 13.68
C ALA A 91 10.59 9.79 14.56
N ASP A 92 11.52 9.88 15.50
CA ASP A 92 11.64 11.05 16.41
C ASP A 92 12.01 12.35 15.68
N LYS A 93 12.46 12.26 14.43
CA LYS A 93 12.86 13.40 13.60
C LYS A 93 12.63 13.13 12.12
N GLN A 94 12.53 14.22 11.36
CA GLN A 94 12.38 14.16 9.91
C GLN A 94 13.59 13.56 9.19
N GLY A 95 13.36 13.02 8.00
CA GLY A 95 14.42 12.56 7.10
C GLY A 95 15.06 11.23 7.49
N VAL A 96 14.51 10.54 8.48
CA VAL A 96 14.93 9.18 8.82
C VAL A 96 14.47 8.23 7.71
N VAL A 97 15.34 7.29 7.34
CA VAL A 97 15.05 6.20 6.41
C VAL A 97 15.19 4.86 7.11
N ASP A 98 14.52 3.84 6.58
CA ASP A 98 14.64 2.48 7.10
C ASP A 98 16.08 1.97 6.99
N THR A 99 16.54 1.32 8.05
CA THR A 99 17.78 0.54 8.05
C THR A 99 17.44 -0.91 7.75
N ASN A 100 17.51 -1.28 6.48
CA ASN A 100 17.14 -2.62 6.04
C ASN A 100 18.08 -3.70 6.59
N GLY A 101 17.52 -4.84 6.99
CA GLY A 101 18.28 -5.97 7.52
C GLY A 101 17.38 -7.14 7.87
N PHE A 102 18.01 -8.28 8.27
CA PHE A 102 17.30 -9.48 8.72
C PHE A 102 17.12 -9.54 10.24
N THR A 103 17.57 -8.52 10.95
CA THR A 103 17.38 -8.34 12.39
C THR A 103 16.37 -7.23 12.67
N ARG A 104 16.13 -6.91 13.94
CA ARG A 104 15.28 -5.77 14.33
C ARG A 104 15.84 -4.48 13.76
N GLN A 105 15.01 -3.80 12.97
CA GLN A 105 15.36 -2.57 12.28
C GLN A 105 15.05 -1.35 13.16
N ASN A 106 15.41 -0.15 12.69
CA ASN A 106 15.27 1.10 13.45
C ASN A 106 13.81 1.47 13.78
N TRP A 107 12.84 0.98 13.05
CA TRP A 107 11.41 1.19 13.37
C TRP A 107 10.93 0.43 14.62
N TRP A 108 11.65 -0.62 15.06
CA TRP A 108 11.20 -1.50 16.13
C TRP A 108 10.93 -0.79 17.46
N GLY A 109 11.84 0.10 17.87
CA GLY A 109 11.70 0.90 19.09
C GLY A 109 10.50 1.84 19.04
N PRO A 110 10.46 2.77 18.06
CA PRO A 110 9.34 3.70 17.88
C PRO A 110 7.98 3.02 17.79
N VAL A 111 7.83 1.98 16.96
CA VAL A 111 6.57 1.22 16.84
C VAL A 111 6.19 0.54 18.16
N GLY A 112 7.17 0.03 18.91
CA GLY A 112 6.94 -0.53 20.23
C GLY A 112 6.37 0.49 21.22
N GLU A 113 6.85 1.73 21.21
CA GLU A 113 6.33 2.81 22.03
C GLU A 113 4.93 3.26 21.58
N GLU A 114 4.67 3.35 20.28
CA GLU A 114 3.32 3.60 19.73
C GLU A 114 2.32 2.54 20.20
N CYS A 115 2.69 1.27 20.14
CA CYS A 115 1.84 0.17 20.62
C CYS A 115 1.52 0.28 22.11
N LYS A 116 2.49 0.66 22.96
CA LYS A 116 2.28 0.90 24.40
C LYS A 116 1.35 2.08 24.63
N MET A 117 1.58 3.16 23.88
CA MET A 117 0.79 4.38 23.98
C MET A 117 -0.68 4.13 23.62
N LEU A 118 -0.95 3.39 22.55
CA LEU A 118 -2.32 3.04 22.12
C LEU A 118 -3.08 2.21 23.16
N ARG A 119 -2.39 1.44 23.99
CA ARG A 119 -3.02 0.66 25.09
C ARG A 119 -3.40 1.51 26.29
N THR A 120 -2.81 2.66 26.45
CA THR A 120 -2.96 3.51 27.65
C THR A 120 -3.53 4.89 27.35
N ARG A 121 -3.53 5.29 26.09
CA ARG A 121 -3.96 6.61 25.62
C ARG A 121 -4.74 6.48 24.31
N ALA A 122 -5.14 7.61 23.76
CA ALA A 122 -5.76 7.68 22.43
C ALA A 122 -4.72 7.74 21.32
N GLY A 123 -5.07 7.22 20.15
CA GLY A 123 -4.26 7.31 18.93
C GLY A 123 -5.12 7.67 17.72
N ILE A 124 -4.46 8.16 16.67
CA ILE A 124 -5.07 8.46 15.38
C ILE A 124 -4.35 7.63 14.32
N ILE A 125 -5.10 6.99 13.45
CA ILE A 125 -4.56 6.29 12.29
C ILE A 125 -5.13 6.89 11.00
N ASP A 126 -4.26 7.12 10.03
CA ASP A 126 -4.67 7.60 8.71
C ASP A 126 -5.05 6.43 7.80
N ILE A 127 -6.33 6.33 7.49
CA ILE A 127 -6.89 5.33 6.56
C ILE A 127 -7.32 5.95 5.22
N SER A 128 -6.77 7.10 4.84
CA SER A 128 -7.19 7.84 3.62
C SER A 128 -6.95 7.08 2.32
N ASN A 129 -6.05 6.12 2.30
CA ASN A 129 -5.75 5.28 1.13
C ASN A 129 -6.75 4.14 0.91
N PHE A 130 -7.63 3.87 1.86
CA PHE A 130 -8.72 2.91 1.66
C PHE A 130 -9.90 3.59 0.94
N ALA A 131 -10.60 2.84 0.11
CA ALA A 131 -11.84 3.30 -0.50
C ALA A 131 -12.94 3.48 0.56
N LYS A 132 -13.79 4.49 0.37
CA LYS A 132 -14.95 4.76 1.20
C LYS A 132 -16.20 4.66 0.33
N TYR A 133 -17.13 3.82 0.74
CA TYR A 133 -18.38 3.61 0.04
C TYR A 133 -19.54 4.03 0.92
N ILE A 134 -20.51 4.72 0.33
CA ILE A 134 -21.77 5.06 0.98
C ILE A 134 -22.85 4.20 0.34
N VAL A 135 -23.46 3.31 1.12
CA VAL A 135 -24.57 2.48 0.68
C VAL A 135 -25.86 3.08 1.29
N ARG A 136 -26.86 3.33 0.43
CA ARG A 136 -28.13 3.96 0.83
C ARG A 136 -29.30 3.12 0.36
N GLY A 137 -30.38 3.15 1.10
CA GLY A 137 -31.67 2.49 0.81
C GLY A 137 -32.24 1.82 2.05
N GLU A 138 -33.55 1.56 2.03
CA GLU A 138 -34.25 0.93 3.16
C GLU A 138 -33.67 -0.44 3.54
N LYS A 139 -33.14 -1.19 2.56
CA LYS A 139 -32.57 -2.52 2.75
C LYS A 139 -31.03 -2.52 2.79
N ALA A 140 -30.39 -1.35 2.90
CA ALA A 140 -28.93 -1.25 2.84
C ALA A 140 -28.24 -2.12 3.90
N LEU A 141 -28.71 -2.09 5.13
CA LEU A 141 -28.16 -2.90 6.22
C LEU A 141 -28.29 -4.41 5.94
N GLN A 142 -29.49 -4.85 5.54
CA GLN A 142 -29.74 -6.26 5.22
C GLN A 142 -28.87 -6.75 4.05
N TRP A 143 -28.69 -5.91 3.05
CA TRP A 143 -27.83 -6.23 1.91
C TRP A 143 -26.35 -6.31 2.32
N LEU A 144 -25.87 -5.36 3.12
CA LEU A 144 -24.50 -5.38 3.63
C LEU A 144 -24.24 -6.63 4.48
N ASP A 145 -25.17 -6.97 5.38
CA ASP A 145 -25.06 -8.16 6.24
C ASP A 145 -25.06 -9.47 5.45
N ALA A 146 -25.77 -9.49 4.31
CA ALA A 146 -25.78 -10.66 3.42
C ALA A 146 -24.51 -10.81 2.55
N VAL A 147 -23.84 -9.68 2.24
CA VAL A 147 -22.66 -9.65 1.33
C VAL A 147 -21.36 -9.75 2.12
N PHE A 148 -21.28 -9.14 3.30
CA PHE A 148 -20.05 -9.14 4.10
C PHE A 148 -20.02 -10.28 5.12
N ALA A 149 -18.82 -10.73 5.45
CA ALA A 149 -18.62 -11.79 6.43
C ALA A 149 -18.83 -11.35 7.89
N ASN A 150 -18.83 -10.05 8.14
CA ASN A 150 -19.07 -9.48 9.46
C ASN A 150 -20.55 -9.09 9.63
N ASN A 151 -21.06 -9.16 10.83
CA ASN A 151 -22.35 -8.55 11.17
C ASN A 151 -22.25 -7.02 11.04
N MET A 152 -23.24 -6.41 10.41
CA MET A 152 -23.31 -4.98 10.17
C MET A 152 -24.24 -4.26 11.18
#